data_a67ee0d184c8431c731d2a7f152406bd
#
_entry.id   a67ee0d184c8431c731d2a7f152406bd
#
_cell.length_a   1.000
_cell.length_b   1.000
_cell.length_c   1.000
_cell.angle_alpha   90.00
_cell.angle_beta   90.00
_cell.angle_gamma   90.00
#
_symmetry.space_group_name_H-M   'P 1'
#
loop_
_entity.id
_entity.type
_entity.pdbx_description
1 polymer ?
#
loop_
_entity_poly.entity_id
_entity_poly.type
_entity_poly.pdbx_seq_one_letter_code
_entity_poly.pdbx_strand_id
1 'polypeptide(L)'
;MQQIKILLKATKFFQKNLKIMSKKYSKINELLLTFFYCGKAKKAPGTVGTIGALIFWLFTNDYFVNNNYSAIFQYSFWFILTLALCIYAFYEIPNYHLVTNSKDIDQKSIVIDEAVGIFIALEIFNFLAQEIYILSQAKFMIYTFLCFLLFRFFDIKKPSIIGVCDRKLKNSFGVMFDDIICGIFAGVITLIIYKLTVNSKFFELINC
;
A
#
# COMPACT_ATOMS: atom_id res chain seq x y z
N MET A 1 -1.94 -17.52 -48.53
CA MET A 1 -2.32 -16.09 -48.66
C MET A 1 -3.57 -15.73 -47.83
N GLN A 2 -4.59 -16.60 -47.76
CA GLN A 2 -5.84 -16.34 -47.00
C GLN A 2 -5.65 -16.33 -45.48
N GLN A 3 -4.82 -17.20 -44.91
CA GLN A 3 -4.51 -17.25 -43.47
C GLN A 3 -3.79 -15.97 -42.98
N ILE A 4 -2.88 -15.40 -43.78
CA ILE A 4 -2.17 -14.14 -43.45
C ILE A 4 -3.16 -12.97 -43.40
N LYS A 5 -4.16 -12.92 -44.29
CA LYS A 5 -5.20 -11.88 -44.26
C LYS A 5 -6.09 -11.97 -43.01
N ILE A 6 -6.40 -13.20 -42.55
CA ILE A 6 -7.17 -13.43 -41.33
C ILE A 6 -6.40 -13.00 -40.10
N LEU A 7 -5.10 -13.33 -39.99
CA LEU A 7 -4.22 -12.91 -38.92
C LEU A 7 -4.08 -11.37 -38.87
N LEU A 8 -3.90 -10.73 -40.02
CA LEU A 8 -3.81 -9.26 -40.12
C LEU A 8 -5.14 -8.56 -39.76
N LYS A 9 -6.27 -9.19 -40.03
CA LYS A 9 -7.58 -8.67 -39.61
C LYS A 9 -7.81 -8.82 -38.11
N ALA A 10 -7.39 -9.94 -37.54
CA ALA A 10 -7.46 -10.20 -36.11
C ALA A 10 -6.55 -9.26 -35.31
N THR A 11 -5.31 -9.03 -35.77
CA THR A 11 -4.39 -8.07 -35.14
C THR A 11 -4.90 -6.63 -35.20
N LYS A 12 -5.44 -6.19 -36.34
CA LYS A 12 -6.07 -4.85 -36.47
C LYS A 12 -7.30 -4.69 -35.58
N PHE A 13 -8.12 -5.72 -35.45
CA PHE A 13 -9.28 -5.73 -34.55
C PHE A 13 -8.83 -5.66 -33.09
N PHE A 14 -7.82 -6.43 -32.71
CA PHE A 14 -7.24 -6.41 -31.37
C PHE A 14 -6.63 -5.06 -31.03
N GLN A 15 -5.82 -4.47 -31.93
CA GLN A 15 -5.27 -3.13 -31.76
C GLN A 15 -6.34 -2.03 -31.68
N LYS A 16 -7.43 -2.14 -32.45
CA LYS A 16 -8.55 -1.21 -32.38
C LYS A 16 -9.27 -1.29 -31.02
N ASN A 17 -9.46 -2.50 -30.51
CA ASN A 17 -10.07 -2.70 -29.19
C ASN A 17 -9.16 -2.21 -28.06
N LEU A 18 -7.85 -2.47 -28.12
CA LEU A 18 -6.87 -1.89 -27.19
C LEU A 18 -6.90 -0.36 -27.20
N LYS A 19 -7.00 0.26 -28.37
CA LYS A 19 -7.07 1.72 -28.50
C LYS A 19 -8.39 2.31 -27.97
N ILE A 20 -9.50 1.56 -28.06
CA ILE A 20 -10.79 1.93 -27.49
C ILE A 20 -10.73 1.80 -25.95
N MET A 21 -10.13 0.74 -25.43
CA MET A 21 -9.91 0.55 -24.00
C MET A 21 -8.99 1.62 -23.42
N SER A 22 -7.87 1.96 -24.10
CA SER A 22 -6.97 3.02 -23.67
C SER A 22 -7.63 4.41 -23.63
N LYS A 23 -8.55 4.69 -24.56
CA LYS A 23 -9.29 5.95 -24.58
C LYS A 23 -10.36 6.05 -23.48
N LYS A 24 -10.75 4.90 -22.89
CA LYS A 24 -11.77 4.82 -21.83
C LYS A 24 -11.15 4.67 -20.43
N TYR A 25 -9.82 4.62 -20.33
CA TYR A 25 -9.16 4.54 -19.03
C TYR A 25 -9.42 5.84 -18.25
N SER A 26 -10.17 5.73 -17.17
CA SER A 26 -10.59 6.89 -16.40
C SER A 26 -9.39 7.55 -15.70
N LYS A 27 -9.33 8.88 -15.70
CA LYS A 27 -8.37 9.63 -14.85
C LYS A 27 -8.48 9.26 -13.37
N ILE A 28 -9.66 8.77 -12.96
CA ILE A 28 -9.90 8.30 -11.59
C ILE A 28 -9.11 7.03 -11.31
N ASN A 29 -9.06 6.08 -12.27
CA ASN A 29 -8.28 4.85 -12.09
C ASN A 29 -6.78 5.16 -11.97
N GLU A 30 -6.28 6.06 -12.79
CA GLU A 30 -4.90 6.52 -12.69
C GLU A 30 -4.62 7.22 -11.36
N LEU A 31 -5.53 8.09 -10.91
CA LEU A 31 -5.44 8.77 -9.61
C LEU A 31 -5.35 7.78 -8.45
N LEU A 32 -6.18 6.73 -8.45
CA LEU A 32 -6.22 5.74 -7.39
C LEU A 32 -5.00 4.81 -7.43
N LEU A 33 -4.62 4.28 -8.60
CA LEU A 33 -3.47 3.37 -8.73
C LEU A 33 -2.15 4.07 -8.41
N THR A 34 -2.04 5.37 -8.74
CA THR A 34 -0.85 6.16 -8.41
C THR A 34 -0.95 6.86 -7.05
N PHE A 35 -1.92 6.51 -6.24
CA PHE A 35 -2.26 7.09 -4.96
C PHE A 35 -2.14 8.63 -4.99
N PHE A 36 -3.16 9.28 -5.56
CA PHE A 36 -3.22 10.74 -5.74
C PHE A 36 -2.01 11.34 -6.48
N TYR A 37 -1.53 10.61 -7.52
CA TYR A 37 -0.36 10.96 -8.33
C TYR A 37 0.99 10.92 -7.59
N CYS A 38 1.06 10.45 -6.35
CA CYS A 38 2.31 10.24 -5.63
C CYS A 38 3.28 9.31 -6.41
N GLY A 39 2.74 8.26 -7.04
CA GLY A 39 3.50 7.33 -7.87
C GLY A 39 4.10 7.93 -9.14
N LYS A 40 3.73 9.17 -9.52
CA LYS A 40 4.35 9.89 -10.64
C LYS A 40 5.59 10.67 -10.26
N ALA A 41 6.05 10.57 -9.02
CA ALA A 41 7.29 11.19 -8.57
C ALA A 41 8.49 10.67 -9.39
N LYS A 42 9.36 11.58 -9.84
CA LYS A 42 10.54 11.25 -10.66
C LYS A 42 11.59 10.40 -9.91
N LYS A 43 11.65 10.55 -8.59
CA LYS A 43 12.59 9.84 -7.72
C LYS A 43 11.80 9.11 -6.64
N ALA A 44 12.11 7.82 -6.43
CA ALA A 44 11.54 6.96 -5.40
C ALA A 44 9.99 7.04 -5.30
N PRO A 45 9.23 6.77 -6.40
CA PRO A 45 7.78 6.91 -6.41
C PRO A 45 7.09 6.08 -5.32
N GLY A 46 7.53 4.85 -5.06
CA GLY A 46 7.01 4.04 -3.98
C GLY A 46 7.18 4.67 -2.60
N THR A 47 8.35 5.29 -2.31
CA THR A 47 8.53 6.02 -1.04
C THR A 47 7.60 7.22 -0.94
N VAL A 48 7.41 7.97 -2.05
CA VAL A 48 6.48 9.11 -2.08
C VAL A 48 5.04 8.62 -1.92
N GLY A 49 4.67 7.49 -2.54
CA GLY A 49 3.37 6.84 -2.36
C GLY A 49 3.12 6.44 -0.91
N THR A 50 4.08 5.76 -0.28
CA THR A 50 4.00 5.36 1.12
C THR A 50 3.89 6.55 2.06
N ILE A 51 4.65 7.65 1.83
CA ILE A 51 4.54 8.90 2.60
C ILE A 51 3.15 9.52 2.41
N GLY A 52 2.64 9.58 1.18
CA GLY A 52 1.30 10.07 0.89
C GLY A 52 0.22 9.28 1.64
N ALA A 53 0.34 7.95 1.65
CA ALA A 53 -0.56 7.07 2.38
C ALA A 53 -0.46 7.28 3.91
N LEU A 54 0.76 7.41 4.45
CA LEU A 54 0.98 7.71 5.86
C LEU A 54 0.33 9.04 6.27
N ILE A 55 0.53 10.09 5.48
CA ILE A 55 -0.08 11.40 5.73
C ILE A 55 -1.60 11.29 5.69
N PHE A 56 -2.16 10.62 4.71
CA PHE A 56 -3.61 10.38 4.61
C PHE A 56 -4.15 9.64 5.83
N TRP A 57 -3.45 8.60 6.28
CA TRP A 57 -3.81 7.86 7.48
C TRP A 57 -3.78 8.73 8.73
N LEU A 58 -2.71 9.52 8.94
CA LEU A 58 -2.55 10.41 10.09
C LEU A 58 -3.68 11.45 10.17
N PHE A 59 -3.98 12.14 9.06
CA PHE A 59 -5.06 13.13 9.03
C PHE A 59 -6.43 12.52 9.30
N THR A 60 -6.70 11.34 8.72
CA THR A 60 -7.99 10.65 8.92
C THR A 60 -8.13 10.15 10.35
N ASN A 61 -7.05 9.60 10.92
CA ASN A 61 -7.06 9.12 12.31
C ASN A 61 -7.24 10.28 13.31
N ASP A 62 -6.52 11.39 13.10
CA ASP A 62 -6.67 12.60 13.91
C ASP A 62 -8.10 13.17 13.82
N TYR A 63 -8.68 13.21 12.63
CA TYR A 63 -10.07 13.61 12.43
C TYR A 63 -11.05 12.72 13.22
N PHE A 64 -10.86 11.41 13.18
CA PHE A 64 -11.76 10.49 13.92
C PHE A 64 -11.65 10.67 15.43
N VAL A 65 -10.43 10.85 15.93
CA VAL A 65 -10.21 11.06 17.35
C VAL A 65 -10.81 12.39 17.80
N ASN A 66 -10.54 13.48 17.11
CA ASN A 66 -11.04 14.81 17.46
C ASN A 66 -12.59 14.90 17.43
N ASN A 67 -13.23 14.07 16.60
CA ASN A 67 -14.69 13.98 16.55
C ASN A 67 -15.28 12.85 17.40
N ASN A 68 -14.49 12.22 18.28
CA ASN A 68 -14.92 11.16 19.20
C ASN A 68 -15.57 9.94 18.51
N TYR A 69 -15.15 9.58 17.31
CA TYR A 69 -15.60 8.34 16.69
C TYR A 69 -15.16 7.14 17.51
N SER A 70 -16.05 6.14 17.68
CA SER A 70 -15.70 4.94 18.42
C SER A 70 -14.54 4.18 17.79
N ALA A 71 -13.72 3.51 18.60
CA ALA A 71 -12.60 2.70 18.12
C ALA A 71 -13.06 1.63 17.10
N ILE A 72 -14.23 1.00 17.36
CA ILE A 72 -14.81 0.00 16.45
C ILE A 72 -15.08 0.62 15.07
N PHE A 73 -15.62 1.85 15.02
CA PHE A 73 -15.86 2.55 13.76
C PHE A 73 -14.55 2.80 13.02
N GLN A 74 -13.51 3.30 13.71
CA GLN A 74 -12.21 3.61 13.12
C GLN A 74 -11.57 2.37 12.48
N TYR A 75 -11.52 1.24 13.23
CA TYR A 75 -10.97 -0.02 12.70
C TYR A 75 -11.80 -0.59 11.57
N SER A 76 -13.13 -0.53 11.67
CA SER A 76 -14.01 -1.01 10.59
C SER A 76 -13.82 -0.19 9.32
N PHE A 77 -13.69 1.13 9.44
CA PHE A 77 -13.42 2.02 8.30
C PHE A 77 -12.12 1.65 7.60
N TRP A 78 -11.02 1.53 8.36
CA TRP A 78 -9.72 1.21 7.79
C TRP A 78 -9.67 -0.18 7.19
N PHE A 79 -10.26 -1.17 7.86
CA PHE A 79 -10.36 -2.54 7.32
C PHE A 79 -11.12 -2.58 5.99
N ILE A 80 -12.28 -1.93 5.92
CA ILE A 80 -13.11 -1.88 4.70
C ILE A 80 -12.38 -1.12 3.59
N LEU A 81 -11.77 0.03 3.91
CA LEU A 81 -11.02 0.82 2.93
C LEU A 81 -9.84 0.04 2.36
N THR A 82 -9.02 -0.56 3.22
CA THR A 82 -7.84 -1.34 2.82
C THR A 82 -8.25 -2.55 1.96
N LEU A 83 -9.30 -3.26 2.36
CA LEU A 83 -9.85 -4.38 1.59
C LEU A 83 -10.38 -3.92 0.22
N ALA A 84 -11.10 -2.81 0.19
CA ALA A 84 -11.63 -2.24 -1.06
C ALA A 84 -10.51 -1.81 -2.01
N LEU A 85 -9.45 -1.17 -1.51
CA LEU A 85 -8.27 -0.80 -2.30
C LEU A 85 -7.52 -2.03 -2.80
N CYS A 86 -7.39 -3.07 -1.99
CA CYS A 86 -6.77 -4.33 -2.37
C CYS A 86 -7.53 -5.01 -3.52
N ILE A 87 -8.86 -5.14 -3.40
CA ILE A 87 -9.72 -5.72 -4.43
C ILE A 87 -9.65 -4.86 -5.71
N TYR A 88 -9.76 -3.54 -5.56
CA TYR A 88 -9.66 -2.60 -6.68
C TYR A 88 -8.33 -2.74 -7.43
N ALA A 89 -7.21 -2.74 -6.72
CA ALA A 89 -5.89 -2.89 -7.29
C ALA A 89 -5.74 -4.22 -8.05
N PHE A 90 -6.25 -5.31 -7.47
CA PHE A 90 -6.23 -6.62 -8.10
C PHE A 90 -6.89 -6.63 -9.50
N TYR A 91 -8.01 -5.91 -9.67
CA TYR A 91 -8.71 -5.83 -10.96
C TYR A 91 -8.11 -4.77 -11.90
N GLU A 92 -7.62 -3.65 -11.39
CA GLU A 92 -7.22 -2.51 -12.23
C GLU A 92 -5.74 -2.52 -12.63
N ILE A 93 -4.85 -3.15 -11.88
CA ILE A 93 -3.42 -3.27 -12.26
C ILE A 93 -3.24 -3.91 -13.65
N PRO A 94 -3.91 -5.03 -14.00
CA PRO A 94 -3.80 -5.60 -15.35
C PRO A 94 -4.34 -4.67 -16.43
N ASN A 95 -5.43 -3.95 -16.15
CA ASN A 95 -6.01 -3.00 -17.09
C ASN A 95 -5.06 -1.82 -17.34
N TYR A 96 -4.42 -1.31 -16.30
CA TYR A 96 -3.41 -0.25 -16.40
C TYR A 96 -2.20 -0.69 -17.22
N HIS A 97 -1.73 -1.90 -17.00
CA HIS A 97 -0.65 -2.51 -17.77
C HIS A 97 -0.96 -2.57 -19.27
N LEU A 98 -2.17 -3.00 -19.64
CA LEU A 98 -2.61 -3.06 -21.03
C LEU A 98 -2.70 -1.67 -21.67
N VAL A 99 -3.14 -0.67 -20.93
CA VAL A 99 -3.30 0.71 -21.42
C VAL A 99 -1.96 1.41 -21.61
N THR A 100 -1.04 1.22 -20.69
CA THR A 100 0.29 1.85 -20.73
C THR A 100 1.25 1.13 -21.68
N ASN A 101 0.86 -0.07 -22.18
CA ASN A 101 1.69 -0.93 -23.01
C ASN A 101 3.08 -1.19 -22.41
N SER A 102 3.14 -1.26 -21.09
CA SER A 102 4.36 -1.51 -20.33
C SER A 102 4.78 -2.98 -20.47
N LYS A 103 6.08 -3.25 -20.36
CA LYS A 103 6.60 -4.63 -20.37
C LYS A 103 6.41 -5.34 -19.05
N ASP A 104 6.37 -4.58 -17.95
CA ASP A 104 6.25 -5.09 -16.60
C ASP A 104 4.87 -4.75 -16.01
N ILE A 105 4.26 -5.71 -15.33
CA ILE A 105 3.01 -5.53 -14.59
C ILE A 105 3.26 -4.63 -13.38
N ASP A 106 4.39 -4.84 -12.72
CA ASP A 106 4.89 -3.99 -11.63
C ASP A 106 5.51 -2.71 -12.20
N GLN A 107 4.65 -1.72 -12.45
CA GLN A 107 5.11 -0.41 -12.92
C GLN A 107 5.40 0.49 -11.73
N LYS A 108 6.55 1.13 -11.73
CA LYS A 108 7.00 2.06 -10.68
C LYS A 108 6.02 3.19 -10.35
N SER A 109 5.06 3.47 -11.23
CA SER A 109 4.03 4.48 -11.01
C SER A 109 2.81 3.95 -10.26
N ILE A 110 2.65 2.64 -10.17
CA ILE A 110 1.65 2.02 -9.32
C ILE A 110 2.24 2.04 -7.90
N VAL A 111 1.51 2.58 -6.95
CA VAL A 111 1.91 2.72 -5.54
C VAL A 111 0.73 2.46 -4.60
N ILE A 112 -0.37 1.94 -5.13
CA ILE A 112 -1.55 1.56 -4.34
C ILE A 112 -1.25 0.33 -3.47
N ASP A 113 -0.37 -0.56 -3.90
CA ASP A 113 0.16 -1.71 -3.18
C ASP A 113 0.93 -1.27 -1.94
N GLU A 114 1.84 -0.32 -2.08
CA GLU A 114 2.56 0.26 -0.94
C GLU A 114 1.60 1.01 0.01
N ALA A 115 0.56 1.67 -0.53
CA ALA A 115 -0.45 2.32 0.30
C ALA A 115 -1.26 1.29 1.12
N VAL A 116 -1.66 0.18 0.52
CA VAL A 116 -2.33 -0.94 1.22
C VAL A 116 -1.40 -1.55 2.26
N GLY A 117 -0.14 -1.80 1.91
CA GLY A 117 0.85 -2.37 2.81
C GLY A 117 1.08 -1.53 4.06
N ILE A 118 1.27 -0.20 3.91
CA ILE A 118 1.46 0.68 5.07
C ILE A 118 0.18 0.82 5.90
N PHE A 119 -1.02 0.82 5.30
CA PHE A 119 -2.27 0.81 6.07
C PHE A 119 -2.39 -0.44 6.94
N ILE A 120 -2.09 -1.62 6.40
CA ILE A 120 -2.07 -2.87 7.18
C ILE A 120 -1.08 -2.77 8.35
N ALA A 121 0.12 -2.26 8.11
CA ALA A 121 1.14 -2.10 9.14
C ALA A 121 0.67 -1.19 10.29
N LEU A 122 0.11 -0.04 9.94
CA LEU A 122 -0.38 0.95 10.89
C LEU A 122 -1.60 0.44 11.67
N GLU A 123 -2.51 -0.28 11.01
CA GLU A 123 -3.70 -0.83 11.66
C GLU A 123 -3.36 -1.96 12.64
N ILE A 124 -2.44 -2.86 12.29
CA ILE A 124 -1.95 -3.89 13.21
C ILE A 124 -1.31 -3.25 14.44
N PHE A 125 -0.47 -2.25 14.25
CA PHE A 125 0.15 -1.52 15.35
C PHE A 125 -0.90 -0.80 16.19
N ASN A 126 -1.77 0.00 15.57
CA ASN A 126 -2.78 0.81 16.27
C ASN A 126 -3.78 -0.05 17.04
N PHE A 127 -4.28 -1.12 16.44
CA PHE A 127 -5.26 -2.03 17.06
C PHE A 127 -4.74 -2.67 18.34
N LEU A 128 -3.47 -3.05 18.38
CA LEU A 128 -2.86 -3.74 19.50
C LEU A 128 -2.16 -2.80 20.50
N ALA A 129 -2.06 -1.52 20.16
CA ALA A 129 -1.36 -0.52 20.95
C ALA A 129 -2.25 0.70 21.32
N GLN A 130 -3.55 0.49 21.46
CA GLN A 130 -4.54 1.53 21.76
C GLN A 130 -4.17 2.42 22.96
N GLU A 131 -3.51 1.84 23.96
CA GLU A 131 -3.10 2.54 25.18
C GLU A 131 -2.09 3.68 24.90
N ILE A 132 -1.32 3.62 23.79
CA ILE A 132 -0.30 4.63 23.47
C ILE A 132 -0.92 5.98 23.15
N TYR A 133 -2.00 5.99 22.39
CA TYR A 133 -2.64 7.23 21.98
C TYR A 133 -3.12 8.04 23.19
N ILE A 134 -3.57 7.33 24.23
CA ILE A 134 -4.03 7.91 25.49
C ILE A 134 -2.83 8.45 26.30
N LEU A 135 -1.67 7.77 26.24
CA LEU A 135 -0.53 8.06 27.11
C LEU A 135 0.37 9.19 26.59
N SER A 136 0.60 9.28 25.29
CA SER A 136 1.46 10.34 24.72
C SER A 136 1.40 10.39 23.19
N GLN A 137 0.95 11.51 22.67
CA GLN A 137 0.93 11.77 21.24
C GLN A 137 2.34 11.71 20.61
N ALA A 138 3.36 12.15 21.32
CA ALA A 138 4.75 12.08 20.87
C ALA A 138 5.22 10.63 20.70
N LYS A 139 4.90 9.74 21.66
CA LYS A 139 5.25 8.32 21.56
C LYS A 139 4.52 7.66 20.40
N PHE A 140 3.25 7.96 20.21
CA PHE A 140 2.47 7.48 19.07
C PHE A 140 3.15 7.83 17.74
N MET A 141 3.55 9.08 17.54
CA MET A 141 4.25 9.53 16.33
C MET A 141 5.58 8.80 16.10
N ILE A 142 6.37 8.56 17.18
CA ILE A 142 7.64 7.81 17.07
C ILE A 142 7.41 6.39 16.56
N TYR A 143 6.43 5.66 17.11
CA TYR A 143 6.15 4.29 16.68
C TYR A 143 5.49 4.23 15.30
N THR A 144 4.65 5.20 14.97
CA THR A 144 4.09 5.35 13.62
C THR A 144 5.20 5.56 12.58
N PHE A 145 6.18 6.41 12.90
CA PHE A 145 7.34 6.61 12.05
C PHE A 145 8.24 5.37 11.96
N LEU A 146 8.43 4.66 13.07
CA LEU A 146 9.15 3.38 13.08
C LEU A 146 8.45 2.33 12.21
N CYS A 147 7.12 2.25 12.28
CA CYS A 147 6.32 1.37 11.44
C CYS A 147 6.54 1.66 9.95
N PHE A 148 6.54 2.94 9.57
CA PHE A 148 6.86 3.35 8.20
C PHE A 148 8.28 2.94 7.78
N LEU A 149 9.29 3.16 8.63
CA LEU A 149 10.68 2.77 8.32
C LEU A 149 10.82 1.27 8.12
N LEU A 150 10.21 0.46 9.00
CA LEU A 150 10.23 -0.99 8.91
C LEU A 150 9.50 -1.48 7.65
N PHE A 151 8.33 -0.92 7.34
CA PHE A 151 7.62 -1.24 6.11
C PHE A 151 8.52 -0.99 4.89
N ARG A 152 9.11 0.20 4.77
CA ARG A 152 10.01 0.52 3.64
C ARG A 152 11.26 -0.35 3.62
N PHE A 153 11.79 -0.72 4.77
CA PHE A 153 12.93 -1.65 4.83
C PHE A 153 12.57 -3.02 4.26
N PHE A 154 11.44 -3.60 4.66
CA PHE A 154 11.01 -4.92 4.17
C PHE A 154 10.64 -4.90 2.69
N ASP A 155 9.96 -3.88 2.23
CA ASP A 155 9.56 -3.70 0.84
C ASP A 155 10.80 -3.55 -0.08
N ILE A 156 11.77 -2.73 0.28
CA ILE A 156 12.99 -2.53 -0.54
C ILE A 156 13.92 -3.74 -0.49
N LYS A 157 14.12 -4.34 0.69
CA LYS A 157 15.09 -5.44 0.87
C LYS A 157 14.51 -6.80 0.53
N LYS A 158 13.18 -6.96 0.56
CA LYS A 158 12.45 -8.22 0.27
C LYS A 158 13.17 -9.46 0.85
N PRO A 159 13.39 -9.53 2.16
CA PRO A 159 14.15 -10.61 2.76
C PRO A 159 13.47 -11.97 2.56
N SER A 160 14.28 -12.99 2.25
CA SER A 160 13.95 -14.43 2.21
C SER A 160 12.55 -14.80 1.69
N ILE A 161 11.53 -14.82 2.55
CA ILE A 161 10.18 -15.30 2.23
C ILE A 161 9.48 -14.34 1.25
N ILE A 162 9.59 -13.04 1.48
CA ILE A 162 8.99 -12.00 0.63
C ILE A 162 9.60 -12.05 -0.77
N GLY A 163 10.92 -12.16 -0.88
CA GLY A 163 11.61 -12.26 -2.17
C GLY A 163 11.35 -13.57 -2.92
N VAL A 164 10.88 -14.64 -2.26
CA VAL A 164 10.42 -15.87 -2.93
C VAL A 164 9.03 -15.66 -3.54
N CYS A 165 8.13 -14.97 -2.84
CA CYS A 165 6.80 -14.64 -3.34
C CYS A 165 6.88 -13.71 -4.57
N ASP A 166 7.66 -12.65 -4.49
CA ASP A 166 7.89 -11.69 -5.57
C ASP A 166 8.42 -12.37 -6.85
N ARG A 167 9.36 -13.32 -6.73
CA ARG A 167 9.91 -14.03 -7.88
C ARG A 167 8.98 -15.07 -8.50
N LYS A 168 8.08 -15.68 -7.72
CA LYS A 168 7.19 -16.75 -8.19
C LYS A 168 5.87 -16.22 -8.74
N LEU A 169 5.37 -15.11 -8.23
CA LEU A 169 4.06 -14.57 -8.54
C LEU A 169 4.19 -13.29 -9.39
N LYS A 170 4.53 -13.44 -10.67
CA LYS A 170 4.62 -12.32 -11.63
C LYS A 170 3.25 -11.91 -12.19
N ASN A 171 2.28 -11.75 -11.34
CA ASN A 171 0.93 -11.29 -11.68
C ASN A 171 0.47 -10.22 -10.69
N SER A 172 -0.70 -9.62 -10.92
CA SER A 172 -1.26 -8.57 -10.05
C SER A 172 -1.41 -9.01 -8.60
N PHE A 173 -1.63 -10.31 -8.38
CA PHE A 173 -1.70 -10.88 -7.04
C PHE A 173 -0.34 -10.85 -6.34
N GLY A 174 0.75 -11.14 -7.08
CA GLY A 174 2.11 -11.08 -6.54
C GLY A 174 2.51 -9.67 -6.12
N VAL A 175 2.21 -8.66 -6.95
CA VAL A 175 2.51 -7.25 -6.67
C VAL A 175 1.83 -6.80 -5.36
N MET A 176 0.58 -7.17 -5.14
CA MET A 176 -0.15 -6.82 -3.91
C MET A 176 0.30 -7.65 -2.71
N PHE A 177 0.64 -8.92 -2.91
CA PHE A 177 0.85 -9.88 -1.83
C PHE A 177 2.16 -9.65 -1.09
N ASP A 178 3.22 -9.24 -1.77
CA ASP A 178 4.50 -8.95 -1.12
C ASP A 178 4.41 -7.72 -0.21
N ASP A 179 3.70 -6.66 -0.61
CA ASP A 179 3.48 -5.48 0.23
C ASP A 179 2.55 -5.75 1.42
N ILE A 180 1.54 -6.60 1.24
CA ILE A 180 0.71 -7.08 2.37
C ILE A 180 1.58 -7.79 3.42
N ILE A 181 2.47 -8.69 2.98
CA ILE A 181 3.37 -9.39 3.91
C ILE A 181 4.35 -8.40 4.57
N CYS A 182 4.93 -7.46 3.82
CA CYS A 182 5.77 -6.40 4.36
C CYS A 182 5.04 -5.60 5.44
N GLY A 183 3.77 -5.25 5.18
CA GLY A 183 2.91 -4.53 6.12
C GLY A 183 2.68 -5.31 7.42
N ILE A 184 2.34 -6.60 7.31
CA ILE A 184 2.15 -7.46 8.49
C ILE A 184 3.43 -7.54 9.33
N PHE A 185 4.59 -7.80 8.71
CA PHE A 185 5.86 -7.85 9.43
C PHE A 185 6.20 -6.51 10.09
N ALA A 186 6.03 -5.40 9.39
CA ALA A 186 6.32 -4.08 9.93
C ALA A 186 5.43 -3.76 11.15
N GLY A 187 4.12 -4.00 11.05
CA GLY A 187 3.18 -3.77 12.14
C GLY A 187 3.47 -4.64 13.37
N VAL A 188 3.69 -5.93 13.16
CA VAL A 188 4.00 -6.87 14.26
C VAL A 188 5.33 -6.54 14.94
N ILE A 189 6.38 -6.25 14.19
CA ILE A 189 7.68 -5.90 14.76
C ILE A 189 7.61 -4.57 15.52
N THR A 190 6.93 -3.57 14.98
CA THR A 190 6.70 -2.30 15.68
C THR A 190 6.00 -2.54 17.01
N LEU A 191 4.97 -3.39 17.03
CA LEU A 191 4.27 -3.76 18.25
C LEU A 191 5.15 -4.46 19.27
N ILE A 192 6.00 -5.40 18.83
CA ILE A 192 6.96 -6.10 19.71
C ILE A 192 7.92 -5.10 20.33
N ILE A 193 8.50 -4.20 19.53
CA ILE A 193 9.40 -3.15 20.01
C ILE A 193 8.69 -2.26 21.03
N TYR A 194 7.45 -1.86 20.74
CA TYR A 194 6.63 -1.08 21.65
C TYR A 194 6.46 -1.80 23.00
N LYS A 195 6.00 -3.06 23.00
CA LYS A 195 5.78 -3.82 24.23
C LYS A 195 7.06 -4.02 25.04
N LEU A 196 8.18 -4.26 24.37
CA LEU A 196 9.49 -4.39 25.04
C LEU A 196 9.94 -3.08 25.69
N THR A 197 9.71 -1.96 25.02
CA THR A 197 10.11 -0.64 25.54
C THR A 197 9.20 -0.16 26.67
N VAL A 198 7.91 -0.43 26.61
CA VAL A 198 6.97 -0.03 27.68
C VAL A 198 7.15 -0.90 28.93
N ASN A 199 7.41 -2.20 28.77
CA ASN A 199 7.64 -3.10 29.89
C ASN A 199 9.05 -3.00 30.51
N SER A 200 10.01 -2.37 29.81
CA SER A 200 11.33 -2.13 30.37
C SER A 200 11.32 -0.89 31.25
N LYS A 201 11.88 -0.98 32.46
CA LYS A 201 12.10 0.16 33.39
C LYS A 201 12.86 1.35 32.77
N PHE A 202 13.29 1.22 31.51
CA PHE A 202 13.94 2.26 30.71
C PHE A 202 13.03 3.49 30.50
N PHE A 203 11.71 3.34 30.60
CA PHE A 203 10.76 4.44 30.47
C PHE A 203 10.59 5.27 31.75
N GLU A 204 10.98 4.77 32.90
CA GLU A 204 11.00 5.60 34.15
C GLU A 204 12.07 6.69 34.08
N LEU A 205 13.16 6.47 33.35
CA LEU A 205 14.28 7.41 33.21
C LEU A 205 14.03 8.59 32.24
N ILE A 206 13.00 8.53 31.40
CA ILE A 206 12.68 9.61 30.44
C ILE A 206 11.55 10.51 30.94
N ASN A 207 10.88 10.14 32.04
CA ASN A 207 9.80 10.90 32.66
C ASN A 207 10.25 11.71 33.92
N CYS A 208 11.54 11.82 34.18
CA CYS A 208 12.11 12.76 35.16
C CYS A 208 12.55 14.07 34.53
#